data_e2cd18db6651536bd7e35e9cca1e38e6
#
_entry.id   e2cd18db6651536bd7e35e9cca1e38e6
#
_cell.length_a   1.000
_cell.length_b   1.000
_cell.length_c   1.000
_cell.angle_alpha   90.00
_cell.angle_beta   90.00
_cell.angle_gamma   90.00
#
_symmetry.space_group_name_H-M   'P 1'
#
loop_
_entity.id
_entity.type
_entity.pdbx_description
1 polymer ?
#
loop_
_entity_poly.entity_id
_entity_poly.type
_entity_poly.pdbx_seq_one_letter_code
_entity_poly.pdbx_strand_id
1 'polypeptide(L)'
;KRQVAAVIATLRSEIKGRLCVVLGAGGDRDASKRAIMGREAARGSDLFIVTDDNPRSEDPAVIRAAVEAGAYELPTEERGEVRNIGDRAAAIRAAIAWAEPGDAVLVAGKGHETGQNVNGVIHHFDDREEVRAALQERRTGSL
;
A
#
# COMPACT_ATOMS: atom_id res chain seq x y z
N LYS A 1 -8.64 -3.46 -8.01
CA LYS A 1 -7.58 -4.00 -8.88
C LYS A 1 -7.38 -3.16 -10.10
N ARG A 2 -8.31 -3.28 -11.06
CA ARG A 2 -8.30 -2.39 -12.22
C ARG A 2 -8.42 -0.94 -11.82
N GLN A 3 -9.18 -0.68 -10.74
CA GLN A 3 -9.32 0.67 -10.21
C GLN A 3 -7.99 1.21 -9.70
N VAL A 4 -7.19 0.38 -9.01
CA VAL A 4 -5.88 0.81 -8.52
C VAL A 4 -4.96 1.13 -9.68
N ALA A 5 -4.90 0.28 -10.70
CA ALA A 5 -4.06 0.54 -11.87
C ALA A 5 -4.48 1.82 -12.58
N ALA A 6 -5.78 2.08 -12.71
CA ALA A 6 -6.29 3.30 -13.34
C ALA A 6 -5.93 4.55 -12.53
N VAL A 7 -6.04 4.48 -11.21
CA VAL A 7 -5.68 5.60 -10.33
C VAL A 7 -4.18 5.88 -10.43
N ILE A 8 -3.35 4.84 -10.44
CA ILE A 8 -1.91 4.99 -10.61
C ILE A 8 -1.58 5.69 -11.92
N ALA A 9 -2.20 5.25 -13.02
CA ALA A 9 -1.96 5.84 -14.34
C ALA A 9 -2.34 7.32 -14.34
N THR A 10 -3.48 7.66 -13.74
CA THR A 10 -3.92 9.05 -13.64
C THR A 10 -2.94 9.89 -12.82
N LEU A 11 -2.51 9.39 -11.67
CA LEU A 11 -1.56 10.11 -10.84
C LEU A 11 -0.23 10.32 -11.56
N ARG A 12 0.27 9.29 -12.24
CA ARG A 12 1.54 9.42 -12.99
C ARG A 12 1.49 10.52 -14.03
N SER A 13 0.33 10.74 -14.66
CA SER A 13 0.19 11.78 -15.68
C SER A 13 0.07 13.17 -15.07
N GLU A 14 -0.29 13.29 -13.79
CA GLU A 14 -0.58 14.59 -13.17
C GLU A 14 0.53 15.09 -12.24
N ILE A 15 1.31 14.18 -11.64
CA ILE A 15 2.36 14.57 -10.70
C ILE A 15 3.68 14.80 -11.42
N LYS A 16 4.51 15.68 -10.87
CA LYS A 16 5.85 15.94 -11.41
C LYS A 16 6.92 15.10 -10.72
N GLY A 17 6.68 14.68 -9.50
CA GLY A 17 7.61 13.93 -8.69
C GLY A 17 7.41 12.42 -8.78
N ARG A 18 7.78 11.75 -7.70
CA ARG A 18 7.70 10.29 -7.59
C ARG A 18 6.36 9.88 -6.97
N LEU A 19 5.99 8.62 -7.18
CA LEU A 19 4.77 8.04 -6.65
C LEU A 19 5.10 6.86 -5.73
N CYS A 20 4.56 6.89 -4.51
CA CYS A 20 4.56 5.74 -3.61
C CYS A 20 3.16 5.14 -3.55
N VAL A 21 3.07 3.82 -3.65
CA VAL A 21 1.80 3.10 -3.50
C VAL A 21 1.88 2.21 -2.26
N VAL A 22 0.92 2.36 -1.35
CA VAL A 22 0.76 1.50 -0.16
C VAL A 22 -0.49 0.66 -0.39
N LEU A 23 -0.33 -0.65 -0.40
CA LEU A 23 -1.42 -1.55 -0.77
C LEU A 23 -1.36 -2.84 0.04
N GLY A 24 -2.53 -3.32 0.48
CA GLY A 24 -2.68 -4.62 1.10
C GLY A 24 -3.79 -5.41 0.42
N ALA A 25 -3.75 -6.73 0.56
CA ALA A 25 -4.79 -7.63 0.06
C ALA A 25 -5.53 -8.27 1.23
N GLY A 26 -6.81 -8.62 1.01
CA GLY A 26 -7.62 -9.28 2.02
C GLY A 26 -7.36 -10.77 2.12
N GLY A 27 -7.48 -11.30 3.33
CA GLY A 27 -7.52 -12.74 3.56
C GLY A 27 -8.91 -13.28 3.29
N ASP A 28 -9.02 -14.61 3.17
CA ASP A 28 -10.28 -15.31 2.90
C ASP A 28 -10.97 -14.76 1.65
N ARG A 29 -10.16 -14.42 0.64
CA ARG A 29 -10.56 -13.90 -0.66
C ARG A 29 -9.79 -14.66 -1.75
N ASP A 30 -10.08 -14.34 -3.00
CA ASP A 30 -9.44 -14.99 -4.15
C ASP A 30 -7.93 -14.70 -4.16
N ALA A 31 -7.14 -15.70 -3.75
CA ALA A 31 -5.69 -15.59 -3.66
C ALA A 31 -5.01 -15.43 -5.02
N SER A 32 -5.68 -15.86 -6.11
CA SER A 32 -5.09 -15.80 -7.44
C SER A 32 -4.85 -14.37 -7.92
N LYS A 33 -5.45 -13.40 -7.28
CA LYS A 33 -5.34 -11.99 -7.67
C LYS A 33 -4.22 -11.24 -6.97
N ARG A 34 -3.61 -11.86 -5.96
CA ARG A 34 -2.59 -11.20 -5.13
C ARG A 34 -1.35 -10.81 -5.93
N ALA A 35 -0.84 -11.74 -6.74
CA ALA A 35 0.34 -11.46 -7.57
C ALA A 35 0.04 -10.38 -8.62
N ILE A 36 -1.16 -10.39 -9.19
CA ILE A 36 -1.58 -9.37 -10.17
C ILE A 36 -1.60 -8.00 -9.52
N MET A 37 -2.13 -7.90 -8.30
CA MET A 37 -2.18 -6.64 -7.55
C MET A 37 -0.77 -6.10 -7.32
N GLY A 38 0.14 -6.96 -6.88
CA GLY A 38 1.53 -6.57 -6.62
C GLY A 38 2.24 -6.10 -7.87
N ARG A 39 2.05 -6.81 -8.98
CA ARG A 39 2.67 -6.45 -10.26
C ARG A 39 2.17 -5.09 -10.75
N GLU A 40 0.85 -4.86 -10.70
CA GLU A 40 0.29 -3.59 -11.16
C GLU A 40 0.73 -2.42 -10.28
N ALA A 41 0.78 -2.61 -8.98
CA ALA A 41 1.22 -1.56 -8.06
C ALA A 41 2.70 -1.23 -8.27
N ALA A 42 3.55 -2.24 -8.41
CA ALA A 42 4.99 -2.04 -8.56
C ALA A 42 5.34 -1.41 -9.91
N ARG A 43 4.62 -1.79 -10.97
CA ARG A 43 4.88 -1.25 -12.31
C ARG A 43 4.68 0.25 -12.38
N GLY A 44 3.67 0.77 -11.70
CA GLY A 44 3.30 2.17 -11.80
C GLY A 44 3.91 3.08 -10.76
N SER A 45 4.69 2.56 -9.82
CA SER A 45 5.19 3.34 -8.68
C SER A 45 6.71 3.37 -8.62
N ASP A 46 7.23 4.39 -7.94
CA ASP A 46 8.67 4.48 -7.63
C ASP A 46 9.00 3.75 -6.32
N LEU A 47 8.02 3.66 -5.44
CA LEU A 47 8.09 2.88 -4.21
C LEU A 47 6.77 2.17 -4.02
N PHE A 48 6.81 0.84 -3.87
CA PHE A 48 5.64 0.05 -3.52
C PHE A 48 5.85 -0.55 -2.13
N ILE A 49 4.95 -0.23 -1.21
CA ILE A 49 4.94 -0.80 0.14
C ILE A 49 3.77 -1.75 0.23
N VAL A 50 4.06 -3.06 0.35
CA VAL A 50 3.03 -4.05 0.61
C VAL A 50 2.79 -4.11 2.11
N THR A 51 1.53 -4.05 2.52
CA THR A 51 1.13 -4.02 3.93
C THR A 51 -0.10 -4.88 4.15
N ASP A 52 -0.60 -4.89 5.39
CA ASP A 52 -1.80 -5.63 5.73
C ASP A 52 -3.06 -4.82 5.41
N ASP A 53 -4.10 -5.51 4.99
CA ASP A 53 -5.46 -4.98 4.95
C ASP A 53 -6.28 -5.76 5.98
N ASN A 54 -7.18 -6.63 5.55
CA ASN A 54 -7.97 -7.50 6.42
C ASN A 54 -7.46 -8.94 6.28
N PRO A 55 -6.49 -9.38 7.08
CA PRO A 55 -5.98 -10.76 6.95
C PRO A 55 -6.99 -11.82 7.34
N ARG A 56 -7.99 -11.46 8.11
CA ARG A 56 -9.03 -12.37 8.59
C ARG A 56 -8.41 -13.61 9.22
N SER A 57 -8.72 -14.81 8.73
CA SER A 57 -8.20 -16.06 9.33
C SER A 57 -6.84 -16.47 8.75
N GLU A 58 -6.33 -15.77 7.74
CA GLU A 58 -5.05 -16.13 7.12
C GLU A 58 -3.87 -15.45 7.82
N ASP A 59 -2.69 -16.04 7.64
CA ASP A 59 -1.45 -15.44 8.12
C ASP A 59 -1.14 -14.20 7.27
N PRO A 60 -1.08 -13.01 7.88
CA PRO A 60 -0.80 -11.77 7.13
C PRO A 60 0.51 -11.83 6.35
N ALA A 61 1.54 -12.48 6.87
CA ALA A 61 2.82 -12.57 6.19
C ALA A 61 2.72 -13.37 4.89
N VAL A 62 1.88 -14.40 4.85
CA VAL A 62 1.65 -15.19 3.65
C VAL A 62 0.94 -14.36 2.58
N ILE A 63 -0.04 -13.57 2.99
CA ILE A 63 -0.75 -12.67 2.08
C ILE A 63 0.23 -11.67 1.46
N ARG A 64 1.03 -11.03 2.31
CA ARG A 64 2.01 -10.03 1.84
C ARG A 64 3.03 -10.65 0.89
N ALA A 65 3.51 -11.85 1.21
CA ALA A 65 4.48 -12.54 0.36
C ALA A 65 3.92 -12.82 -1.04
N ALA A 66 2.64 -13.18 -1.13
CA ALA A 66 2.00 -13.45 -2.41
C ALA A 66 1.85 -12.18 -3.26
N VAL A 67 1.52 -11.06 -2.63
CA VAL A 67 1.46 -9.76 -3.31
C VAL A 67 2.85 -9.32 -3.76
N GLU A 68 3.81 -9.44 -2.86
CA GLU A 68 5.20 -9.05 -3.13
C GLU A 68 5.80 -9.86 -4.28
N ALA A 69 5.51 -11.16 -4.33
CA ALA A 69 5.99 -12.02 -5.41
C ALA A 69 5.56 -11.51 -6.79
N GLY A 70 4.36 -10.96 -6.88
CA GLY A 70 3.89 -10.36 -8.13
C GLY A 70 4.74 -9.17 -8.56
N ALA A 71 5.16 -8.35 -7.62
CA ALA A 71 6.03 -7.21 -7.91
C ALA A 71 7.37 -7.69 -8.48
N TYR A 72 7.93 -8.76 -7.92
CA TYR A 72 9.21 -9.29 -8.37
C TYR A 72 9.14 -10.07 -9.68
N GLU A 73 7.94 -10.28 -10.25
CA GLU A 73 7.80 -10.80 -11.61
C GLU A 73 8.29 -9.77 -12.63
N LEU A 74 8.32 -8.50 -12.27
CA LEU A 74 8.82 -7.47 -13.16
C LEU A 74 10.34 -7.35 -13.06
N PRO A 75 11.04 -7.10 -14.18
CA PRO A 75 12.47 -6.79 -14.11
C PRO A 75 12.70 -5.48 -13.37
N THR A 76 13.91 -5.32 -12.83
CA THR A 76 14.25 -4.18 -11.97
C THR A 76 13.97 -2.83 -12.64
N GLU A 77 14.20 -2.74 -13.96
CA GLU A 77 14.01 -1.49 -14.70
C GLU A 77 12.54 -1.14 -14.93
N GLU A 78 11.62 -2.08 -14.67
CA GLU A 78 10.19 -1.85 -14.89
C GLU A 78 9.40 -1.64 -13.61
N ARG A 79 10.08 -1.63 -12.46
CA ARG A 79 9.42 -1.44 -11.17
C ARG A 79 10.26 -0.57 -10.27
N GLY A 80 9.60 0.05 -9.29
CA GLY A 80 10.28 0.79 -8.25
C GLY A 80 10.80 -0.12 -7.14
N GLU A 81 11.26 0.51 -6.08
CA GLU A 81 11.65 -0.17 -4.87
C GLU A 81 10.44 -0.85 -4.24
N VAL A 82 10.63 -2.03 -3.65
CA VAL A 82 9.58 -2.78 -2.97
C VAL A 82 9.95 -2.96 -1.50
N ARG A 83 9.02 -2.61 -0.61
CA ARG A 83 9.17 -2.82 0.83
C ARG A 83 7.98 -3.61 1.35
N ASN A 84 8.23 -4.46 2.34
CA ASN A 84 7.20 -5.24 3.01
C ASN A 84 7.13 -4.75 4.46
N ILE A 85 6.05 -4.02 4.79
CA ILE A 85 5.84 -3.46 6.13
C ILE A 85 4.44 -3.86 6.57
N GLY A 86 4.36 -4.88 7.44
CA GLY A 86 3.07 -5.48 7.80
C GLY A 86 2.12 -4.53 8.52
N ASP A 87 2.60 -3.81 9.52
CA ASP A 87 1.76 -2.87 10.24
C ASP A 87 1.37 -1.72 9.32
N ARG A 88 0.08 -1.58 9.05
CA ARG A 88 -0.42 -0.60 8.08
C ARG A 88 -0.14 0.84 8.51
N ALA A 89 -0.24 1.14 9.79
CA ALA A 89 0.10 2.47 10.30
C ALA A 89 1.57 2.80 10.06
N ALA A 90 2.46 1.84 10.30
CA ALA A 90 3.90 1.99 10.04
C ALA A 90 4.19 2.15 8.55
N ALA A 91 3.47 1.41 7.70
CA ALA A 91 3.62 1.51 6.25
C ALA A 91 3.23 2.90 5.76
N ILE A 92 2.14 3.45 6.25
CA ILE A 92 1.69 4.80 5.90
C ILE A 92 2.73 5.83 6.33
N ARG A 93 3.27 5.69 7.54
CA ARG A 93 4.30 6.63 8.04
C ARG A 93 5.58 6.54 7.22
N ALA A 94 5.99 5.35 6.83
CA ALA A 94 7.16 5.17 5.97
C ALA A 94 6.97 5.87 4.63
N ALA A 95 5.78 5.76 4.04
CA ALA A 95 5.46 6.41 2.78
C ALA A 95 5.50 7.95 2.90
N ILE A 96 4.90 8.48 3.95
CA ILE A 96 4.88 9.93 4.18
C ILE A 96 6.29 10.46 4.45
N ALA A 97 7.11 9.71 5.20
CA ALA A 97 8.49 10.12 5.48
C ALA A 97 9.35 10.12 4.21
N TRP A 98 9.08 9.19 3.30
CA TRP A 98 9.80 9.08 2.04
C TRP A 98 9.49 10.22 1.07
N ALA A 99 8.25 10.71 1.07
CA ALA A 99 7.78 11.67 0.08
C ALA A 99 8.43 13.04 0.24
N GLU A 100 8.75 13.67 -0.90
CA GLU A 100 9.28 15.02 -0.98
C GLU A 100 8.27 15.90 -1.71
N PRO A 101 8.43 17.25 -1.67
CA PRO A 101 7.50 18.12 -2.42
C PRO A 101 7.42 17.72 -3.89
N GLY A 102 6.19 17.62 -4.40
CA GLY A 102 5.92 17.18 -5.76
C GLY A 102 5.65 15.70 -5.88
N ASP A 103 5.95 14.91 -4.85
CA ASP A 103 5.66 13.49 -4.82
C ASP A 103 4.20 13.24 -4.40
N ALA A 104 3.72 12.05 -4.67
CA ALA A 104 2.40 11.61 -4.24
C ALA A 104 2.48 10.28 -3.52
N VAL A 105 1.56 10.06 -2.59
CA VAL A 105 1.39 8.78 -1.88
C VAL A 105 -0.06 8.34 -2.07
N LEU A 106 -0.23 7.15 -2.62
CA LEU A 106 -1.55 6.52 -2.78
C LEU A 106 -1.65 5.39 -1.76
N VAL A 107 -2.62 5.51 -0.85
CA VAL A 107 -2.94 4.44 0.09
C VAL A 107 -4.22 3.78 -0.41
N ALA A 108 -4.12 2.51 -0.79
CA ALA A 108 -5.19 1.82 -1.51
C ALA A 108 -5.55 0.48 -0.86
N GLY A 109 -6.66 -0.07 -1.32
CA GLY A 109 -7.15 -1.38 -0.90
C GLY A 109 -8.29 -1.31 0.10
N LYS A 110 -8.28 -0.34 1.00
CA LYS A 110 -9.27 -0.25 2.08
C LYS A 110 -10.47 0.63 1.73
N GLY A 111 -10.28 1.62 0.88
CA GLY A 111 -11.37 2.53 0.53
C GLY A 111 -11.90 3.28 1.74
N HIS A 112 -13.22 3.20 1.97
CA HIS A 112 -13.89 3.88 3.07
C HIS A 112 -14.00 3.03 4.35
N GLU A 113 -13.43 1.84 4.36
CA GLU A 113 -13.48 0.98 5.54
C GLU A 113 -12.79 1.62 6.72
N THR A 114 -13.37 1.44 7.92
CA THR A 114 -12.85 2.02 9.15
C THR A 114 -12.41 0.96 10.14
N GLY A 115 -12.24 -0.29 9.68
CA GLY A 115 -11.84 -1.39 10.53
C GLY A 115 -10.85 -2.31 9.87
N GLN A 116 -10.12 -3.04 10.67
CA GLN A 116 -9.19 -4.09 10.22
C GLN A 116 -9.56 -5.38 10.92
N ASN A 117 -9.92 -6.39 10.14
CA ASN A 117 -10.35 -7.69 10.63
C ASN A 117 -9.16 -8.64 10.73
N VAL A 118 -8.82 -9.02 11.96
CA VAL A 118 -7.75 -9.99 12.25
C VAL A 118 -8.38 -11.11 13.08
N ASN A 119 -8.47 -12.31 12.51
CA ASN A 119 -9.08 -13.49 13.16
C ASN A 119 -10.48 -13.22 13.71
N GLY A 120 -11.29 -12.48 12.93
CA GLY A 120 -12.68 -12.18 13.31
C GLY A 120 -12.83 -11.02 14.29
N VAL A 121 -11.73 -10.47 14.81
CA VAL A 121 -11.77 -9.29 15.67
C VAL A 121 -11.56 -8.05 14.82
N ILE A 122 -12.51 -7.10 14.93
CA ILE A 122 -12.44 -5.85 14.17
C ILE A 122 -11.75 -4.79 15.03
N HIS A 123 -10.60 -4.32 14.56
CA HIS A 123 -9.89 -3.21 15.18
C HIS A 123 -10.18 -1.94 14.40
N HIS A 124 -10.36 -0.83 15.09
CA HIS A 124 -10.55 0.44 14.40
C HIS A 124 -9.31 0.78 13.58
N PHE A 125 -9.51 1.07 12.30
CA PHE A 125 -8.44 1.52 11.42
C PHE A 125 -9.04 2.27 10.24
N ASP A 126 -8.72 3.54 10.13
CA ASP A 126 -9.16 4.41 9.04
C ASP A 126 -7.93 5.03 8.39
N ASP A 127 -7.69 4.71 7.12
CA ASP A 127 -6.52 5.20 6.38
C ASP A 127 -6.42 6.73 6.43
N ARG A 128 -7.55 7.42 6.35
CA ARG A 128 -7.57 8.89 6.35
C ARG A 128 -7.07 9.45 7.66
N GLU A 129 -7.46 8.84 8.78
CA GLU A 129 -6.99 9.25 10.10
C GLU A 129 -5.48 9.03 10.23
N GLU A 130 -5.00 7.87 9.77
CA GLU A 130 -3.58 7.55 9.84
C GLU A 130 -2.73 8.47 8.97
N VAL A 131 -3.21 8.80 7.78
CA VAL A 131 -2.51 9.74 6.90
C VAL A 131 -2.43 11.12 7.54
N ARG A 132 -3.54 11.60 8.11
CA ARG A 132 -3.54 12.90 8.80
C ARG A 132 -2.57 12.91 9.98
N ALA A 133 -2.56 11.83 10.77
CA ALA A 133 -1.65 11.71 11.91
C ALA A 133 -0.19 11.70 11.44
N ALA A 134 0.12 10.96 10.38
CA ALA A 134 1.46 10.91 9.83
C ALA A 134 1.93 12.27 9.31
N LEU A 135 1.06 13.01 8.63
CA LEU A 135 1.37 14.36 8.15
C LEU A 135 1.63 15.32 9.31
N GLN A 136 0.84 15.22 10.38
CA GLN A 136 1.04 16.03 11.57
C GLN A 136 2.37 15.70 12.24
N GLU A 137 2.70 14.42 12.38
CA GLU A 137 3.97 13.97 12.95
C GLU A 137 5.14 14.50 12.13
N ARG A 138 5.02 14.48 10.80
CA ARG A 138 6.05 15.04 9.92
C ARG A 138 6.25 16.53 10.14
N ARG A 139 5.16 17.28 10.27
CA ARG A 139 5.22 18.74 10.53
C ARG A 139 5.91 19.05 11.84
N THR A 140 5.71 18.23 12.86
CA THR A 140 6.29 18.47 14.20
C THR A 140 7.66 17.84 14.36
N GLY A 141 8.18 17.16 13.34
CA GLY A 141 9.48 16.52 13.42
C GLY A 141 9.49 15.17 14.14
N SER A 142 8.30 14.56 14.36
CA SER A 142 8.18 13.28 15.07
C SER A 142 8.24 12.07 14.13
N LEU A 143 8.27 12.29 12.84
CA LEU A 143 8.22 11.22 11.86
C LEU A 143 9.61 10.86 11.35
#